data_951911d978ed95c877a206dc43be97f6
#
_entry.id   951911d978ed95c877a206dc43be97f6
#
_cell.length_a   1.000
_cell.length_b   1.000
_cell.length_c   1.000
_cell.angle_alpha   90.00
_cell.angle_beta   90.00
_cell.angle_gamma   90.00
#
_symmetry.space_group_name_H-M   'P 1'
#
loop_
_entity.id
_entity.type
_entity.pdbx_description
1 polymer ?
#
loop_
_entity_poly.entity_id
_entity_poly.type
_entity_poly.pdbx_seq_one_letter_code
_entity_poly.pdbx_strand_id
1 'polypeptide(L)'
;MRSKIAGILVLILVILAGGGYYFYSQSSQTTVLRGYLGGEKTGLFEDEEVREILKKKYQIEFDYARAGSLDMVTADHTDMDYLFPSSQTALALYEDQMGDPVQDQIIFNTPIVLYTHQSIKEAFQEQGAVTEENGVFYMDMEKLVQMIMADTQWADIGLGELYGRISVDTTDPVKSNSGNMFAALLASVLNGGETVNEQTVETVLPELKEIYSRLGYMETSSSDIFDQFLKMGIGAKPMIAGYESQILEFAAQNPEDYDQLKEDIVMIYPTPTVWSTHVYIALDDQGKNGAAALLDEEVQRLAWEKHGFRTSNYETLEKGGGQAVAEVAGDITRVVPVPDYPAMKRIIEEL
;
A
#
# COMPACT_ATOMS: atom_id res chain seq x y z
N MET A 1 -34.81 13.08 -63.33
CA MET A 1 -33.58 12.37 -62.87
C MET A 1 -32.81 13.12 -61.76
N ARG A 2 -32.51 14.42 -61.92
CA ARG A 2 -31.71 15.20 -60.91
C ARG A 2 -32.32 15.24 -59.50
N SER A 3 -33.68 15.31 -59.36
CA SER A 3 -34.30 15.35 -58.03
C SER A 3 -34.28 14.01 -57.29
N LYS A 4 -34.28 12.88 -57.99
CA LYS A 4 -34.18 11.56 -57.41
C LYS A 4 -32.76 11.29 -56.91
N ILE A 5 -31.73 11.80 -57.62
CA ILE A 5 -30.33 11.70 -57.22
C ILE A 5 -30.06 12.56 -55.97
N ALA A 6 -30.64 13.78 -55.93
CA ALA A 6 -30.53 14.64 -54.75
C ALA A 6 -31.17 14.01 -53.51
N GLY A 7 -32.33 13.35 -53.64
CA GLY A 7 -32.96 12.64 -52.51
C GLY A 7 -32.14 11.45 -52.00
N ILE A 8 -31.48 10.70 -52.88
CA ILE A 8 -30.60 9.59 -52.51
C ILE A 8 -29.35 10.11 -51.77
N LEU A 9 -28.76 11.21 -52.23
CA LEU A 9 -27.61 11.83 -51.58
C LEU A 9 -27.93 12.33 -50.17
N VAL A 10 -29.11 12.95 -49.99
CA VAL A 10 -29.57 13.38 -48.66
C VAL A 10 -29.79 12.17 -47.75
N LEU A 11 -30.39 11.09 -48.27
CA LEU A 11 -30.59 9.88 -47.45
C LEU A 11 -29.26 9.24 -47.01
N ILE A 12 -28.27 9.17 -47.91
CA ILE A 12 -26.92 8.67 -47.57
C ILE A 12 -26.25 9.55 -46.51
N LEU A 13 -26.36 10.88 -46.63
CA LEU A 13 -25.82 11.80 -45.62
C LEU A 13 -26.49 11.62 -44.25
N VAL A 14 -27.81 11.42 -44.21
CA VAL A 14 -28.53 11.16 -42.94
C VAL A 14 -28.10 9.82 -42.31
N ILE A 15 -27.94 8.78 -43.15
CA ILE A 15 -27.46 7.47 -42.67
C ILE A 15 -26.04 7.56 -42.17
N LEU A 16 -25.14 8.27 -42.85
CA LEU A 16 -23.78 8.48 -42.43
C LEU A 16 -23.69 9.33 -41.14
N ALA A 17 -24.48 10.40 -41.06
CA ALA A 17 -24.54 11.24 -39.86
C ALA A 17 -25.17 10.48 -38.67
N GLY A 18 -26.26 9.76 -38.90
CA GLY A 18 -26.92 8.95 -37.87
C GLY A 18 -26.06 7.77 -37.42
N GLY A 19 -25.43 7.08 -38.39
CA GLY A 19 -24.46 6.01 -38.08
C GLY A 19 -23.24 6.55 -37.34
N GLY A 20 -22.66 7.66 -37.83
CA GLY A 20 -21.54 8.33 -37.15
C GLY A 20 -21.90 8.81 -35.76
N TYR A 21 -23.08 9.38 -35.56
CA TYR A 21 -23.58 9.78 -34.23
C TYR A 21 -23.81 8.56 -33.31
N TYR A 22 -24.39 7.48 -33.84
CA TYR A 22 -24.61 6.24 -33.11
C TYR A 22 -23.28 5.62 -32.67
N PHE A 23 -22.30 5.50 -33.58
CA PHE A 23 -20.94 5.02 -33.24
C PHE A 23 -20.24 5.95 -32.27
N TYR A 24 -20.32 7.26 -32.42
CA TYR A 24 -19.74 8.24 -31.49
C TYR A 24 -20.41 8.16 -30.11
N SER A 25 -21.73 8.03 -30.05
CA SER A 25 -22.46 7.91 -28.79
C SER A 25 -22.18 6.58 -28.08
N GLN A 26 -21.96 5.48 -28.80
CA GLN A 26 -21.62 4.19 -28.25
C GLN A 26 -20.15 4.12 -27.83
N SER A 27 -19.22 4.79 -28.53
CA SER A 27 -17.81 4.91 -28.15
C SER A 27 -17.55 5.88 -27.00
N SER A 28 -18.56 6.65 -26.57
CA SER A 28 -18.47 7.58 -25.46
C SER A 28 -19.12 7.09 -24.15
N GLN A 29 -19.57 5.83 -24.09
CA GLN A 29 -20.07 5.25 -22.86
C GLN A 29 -18.89 4.81 -21.99
N THR A 30 -18.70 5.50 -20.87
CA THR A 30 -17.74 5.12 -19.84
C THR A 30 -18.21 3.84 -19.15
N THR A 31 -17.34 2.83 -19.08
CA THR A 31 -17.58 1.60 -18.32
C THR A 31 -17.26 1.86 -16.87
N VAL A 32 -18.18 1.59 -15.97
CA VAL A 32 -17.94 1.66 -14.53
C VAL A 32 -17.51 0.28 -14.05
N LEU A 33 -16.27 0.18 -13.56
CA LEU A 33 -15.75 -1.03 -12.93
C LEU A 33 -15.98 -0.95 -11.43
N ARG A 34 -16.64 -1.96 -10.87
CA ARG A 34 -16.96 -2.06 -9.45
C ARG A 34 -16.05 -3.04 -8.74
N GLY A 35 -15.64 -2.70 -7.52
CA GLY A 35 -14.78 -3.60 -6.76
C GLY A 35 -14.41 -3.11 -5.38
N TYR A 36 -13.43 -3.78 -4.81
CA TYR A 36 -12.86 -3.43 -3.51
C TYR A 36 -11.41 -3.00 -3.66
N LEU A 37 -10.99 -2.02 -2.85
CA LEU A 37 -9.57 -1.62 -2.74
C LEU A 37 -9.19 -1.29 -1.29
N GLY A 38 -7.89 -1.37 -0.99
CA GLY A 38 -7.33 -0.91 0.27
C GLY A 38 -7.36 0.61 0.40
N GLY A 39 -7.57 1.11 1.63
CA GLY A 39 -7.72 2.53 1.92
C GLY A 39 -6.53 3.38 1.47
N GLU A 40 -5.32 2.82 1.49
CA GLU A 40 -4.07 3.49 1.06
C GLU A 40 -4.05 3.85 -0.44
N LYS A 41 -4.92 3.29 -1.25
CA LYS A 41 -5.04 3.60 -2.68
C LYS A 41 -6.09 4.67 -3.01
N THR A 42 -6.87 5.09 -2.01
CA THR A 42 -7.97 6.05 -2.21
C THR A 42 -7.49 7.33 -2.88
N GLY A 43 -6.36 7.91 -2.42
CA GLY A 43 -5.83 9.15 -3.00
C GLY A 43 -5.56 9.04 -4.50
N LEU A 44 -4.93 7.93 -4.94
CA LEU A 44 -4.67 7.67 -6.36
C LEU A 44 -5.97 7.57 -7.18
N PHE A 45 -6.99 6.88 -6.66
CA PHE A 45 -8.27 6.71 -7.38
C PHE A 45 -9.15 7.95 -7.35
N GLU A 46 -8.88 8.89 -6.46
CA GLU A 46 -9.54 10.20 -6.39
C GLU A 46 -8.76 11.31 -7.10
N ASP A 47 -7.49 11.09 -7.49
CA ASP A 47 -6.69 12.06 -8.25
C ASP A 47 -7.36 12.40 -9.59
N GLU A 48 -7.61 13.69 -9.82
CA GLU A 48 -8.32 14.16 -11.01
C GLU A 48 -7.56 13.85 -12.31
N GLU A 49 -6.23 13.93 -12.32
CA GLU A 49 -5.42 13.63 -13.50
C GLU A 49 -5.48 12.13 -13.84
N VAL A 50 -5.38 11.26 -12.83
CA VAL A 50 -5.54 9.82 -12.99
C VAL A 50 -6.93 9.50 -13.54
N ARG A 51 -7.99 10.04 -12.94
CA ARG A 51 -9.38 9.83 -13.39
C ARG A 51 -9.60 10.32 -14.81
N GLU A 52 -9.01 11.46 -15.20
CA GLU A 52 -9.09 11.95 -16.57
C GLU A 52 -8.39 11.03 -17.58
N ILE A 53 -7.22 10.48 -17.25
CA ILE A 53 -6.49 9.53 -18.09
C ILE A 53 -7.33 8.27 -18.29
N LEU A 54 -7.82 7.68 -17.20
CA LEU A 54 -8.65 6.48 -17.22
C LEU A 54 -9.91 6.69 -18.06
N LYS A 55 -10.58 7.82 -17.89
CA LYS A 55 -11.79 8.16 -18.65
C LYS A 55 -11.51 8.45 -20.13
N LYS A 56 -10.49 9.26 -20.44
CA LYS A 56 -10.22 9.70 -21.83
C LYS A 56 -9.58 8.62 -22.68
N LYS A 57 -8.61 7.86 -22.13
CA LYS A 57 -7.88 6.82 -22.90
C LYS A 57 -8.59 5.47 -22.91
N TYR A 58 -9.17 5.08 -21.76
CA TYR A 58 -9.71 3.72 -21.55
C TYR A 58 -11.24 3.68 -21.45
N GLN A 59 -11.91 4.84 -21.30
CA GLN A 59 -13.36 4.95 -21.08
C GLN A 59 -13.79 4.17 -19.82
N ILE A 60 -12.98 4.22 -18.75
CA ILE A 60 -13.20 3.53 -17.48
C ILE A 60 -13.36 4.56 -16.36
N GLU A 61 -14.29 4.27 -15.47
CA GLU A 61 -14.39 4.84 -14.11
C GLU A 61 -14.39 3.71 -13.11
N PHE A 62 -13.67 3.88 -12.00
CA PHE A 62 -13.66 2.93 -10.89
C PHE A 62 -14.68 3.37 -9.84
N ASP A 63 -15.60 2.46 -9.51
CA ASP A 63 -16.53 2.55 -8.36
C ASP A 63 -16.07 1.53 -7.33
N TYR A 64 -15.76 1.97 -6.11
CA TYR A 64 -15.12 1.09 -5.15
C TYR A 64 -15.68 1.24 -3.73
N ALA A 65 -15.61 0.13 -2.99
CA ALA A 65 -15.71 0.12 -1.53
C ALA A 65 -14.34 -0.19 -0.93
N ARG A 66 -14.06 0.39 0.24
CA ARG A 66 -12.82 0.09 0.98
C ARG A 66 -12.99 -1.19 1.77
N ALA A 67 -11.98 -2.05 1.69
CA ALA A 67 -11.92 -3.27 2.49
C ALA A 67 -10.45 -3.64 2.78
N GLY A 68 -10.22 -4.36 3.87
CA GLY A 68 -8.92 -4.99 4.13
C GLY A 68 -8.59 -6.03 3.06
N SER A 69 -7.29 -6.29 2.82
CA SER A 69 -6.86 -7.17 1.73
C SER A 69 -7.45 -8.59 1.82
N LEU A 70 -7.59 -9.15 3.02
CA LEU A 70 -8.21 -10.46 3.22
C LEU A 70 -9.73 -10.36 3.27
N ASP A 71 -10.27 -9.31 3.88
CA ASP A 71 -11.71 -9.09 3.98
C ASP A 71 -12.36 -8.96 2.60
N MET A 72 -11.69 -8.27 1.64
CA MET A 72 -12.22 -8.14 0.28
C MET A 72 -12.33 -9.47 -0.47
N VAL A 73 -11.48 -10.45 -0.16
CA VAL A 73 -11.55 -11.80 -0.77
C VAL A 73 -12.73 -12.58 -0.23
N THR A 74 -13.08 -12.41 1.05
CA THR A 74 -14.17 -13.12 1.69
C THR A 74 -15.52 -12.38 1.63
N ALA A 75 -15.53 -11.16 1.12
CA ALA A 75 -16.73 -10.35 0.92
C ALA A 75 -17.63 -10.91 -0.19
N ASP A 76 -18.83 -10.33 -0.33
CA ASP A 76 -19.72 -10.64 -1.45
C ASP A 76 -19.16 -9.98 -2.75
N HIS A 77 -18.94 -10.79 -3.77
CA HIS A 77 -18.45 -10.35 -5.08
C HIS A 77 -19.57 -10.18 -6.11
N THR A 78 -20.83 -10.23 -5.72
CA THR A 78 -21.95 -10.03 -6.63
C THR A 78 -21.85 -8.65 -7.31
N ASP A 79 -21.86 -8.64 -8.62
CA ASP A 79 -21.70 -7.43 -9.47
C ASP A 79 -20.35 -6.70 -9.28
N MET A 80 -19.29 -7.38 -8.83
CA MET A 80 -17.93 -6.86 -8.76
C MET A 80 -17.12 -7.33 -9.96
N ASP A 81 -16.34 -6.40 -10.53
CA ASP A 81 -15.46 -6.64 -11.67
C ASP A 81 -14.01 -6.89 -11.22
N TYR A 82 -13.63 -6.41 -10.02
CA TYR A 82 -12.26 -6.53 -9.52
C TYR A 82 -12.14 -6.52 -8.00
N LEU A 83 -10.99 -7.05 -7.53
CA LEU A 83 -10.45 -6.83 -6.19
C LEU A 83 -9.05 -6.23 -6.33
N PHE A 84 -8.68 -5.31 -5.43
CA PHE A 84 -7.36 -4.71 -5.46
C PHE A 84 -6.69 -4.72 -4.08
N PRO A 85 -6.33 -5.91 -3.57
CA PRO A 85 -5.58 -6.05 -2.32
C PRO A 85 -4.15 -5.52 -2.44
N SER A 86 -3.52 -5.31 -1.29
CA SER A 86 -2.11 -4.92 -1.16
C SER A 86 -1.22 -6.09 -0.72
N SER A 87 -1.62 -7.32 -1.08
CA SER A 87 -1.02 -8.54 -0.59
C SER A 87 -1.12 -9.70 -1.58
N GLN A 88 -0.01 -10.37 -1.81
CA GLN A 88 0.00 -11.68 -2.51
C GLN A 88 -0.66 -12.78 -1.66
N THR A 89 -0.68 -12.63 -0.32
CA THR A 89 -1.41 -13.54 0.56
C THR A 89 -2.93 -13.50 0.27
N ALA A 90 -3.45 -12.31 -0.07
CA ALA A 90 -4.86 -12.18 -0.46
C ALA A 90 -5.15 -12.84 -1.83
N LEU A 91 -4.23 -12.74 -2.79
CA LEU A 91 -4.34 -13.48 -4.05
C LEU A 91 -4.34 -14.99 -3.79
N ALA A 92 -3.40 -15.48 -2.98
CA ALA A 92 -3.34 -16.91 -2.65
C ALA A 92 -4.60 -17.40 -1.90
N LEU A 93 -5.18 -16.57 -1.03
CA LEU A 93 -6.47 -16.85 -0.39
C LEU A 93 -7.60 -16.93 -1.42
N TYR A 94 -7.62 -16.00 -2.40
CA TYR A 94 -8.60 -16.02 -3.48
C TYR A 94 -8.50 -17.32 -4.29
N GLU A 95 -7.29 -17.70 -4.69
CA GLU A 95 -7.03 -18.93 -5.45
C GLU A 95 -7.45 -20.21 -4.67
N ASP A 96 -7.19 -20.24 -3.36
CA ASP A 96 -7.58 -21.35 -2.48
C ASP A 96 -9.11 -21.50 -2.38
N GLN A 97 -9.85 -20.40 -2.31
CA GLN A 97 -11.30 -20.44 -2.10
C GLN A 97 -12.12 -20.46 -3.38
N MET A 98 -11.66 -19.81 -4.44
CA MET A 98 -12.43 -19.54 -5.65
C MET A 98 -11.78 -20.11 -6.93
N GLY A 99 -10.54 -20.57 -6.84
CA GLY A 99 -9.74 -20.98 -7.99
C GLY A 99 -9.06 -19.80 -8.68
N ASP A 100 -8.47 -20.07 -9.84
CA ASP A 100 -7.70 -19.07 -10.60
C ASP A 100 -8.60 -17.87 -10.98
N PRO A 101 -8.13 -16.63 -10.77
CA PRO A 101 -8.84 -15.44 -11.25
C PRO A 101 -8.84 -15.37 -12.79
N VAL A 102 -9.70 -14.54 -13.35
CA VAL A 102 -9.71 -14.30 -14.80
C VAL A 102 -8.38 -13.68 -15.26
N GLN A 103 -7.80 -12.82 -14.44
CA GLN A 103 -6.44 -12.30 -14.54
C GLN A 103 -6.01 -11.73 -13.20
N ASP A 104 -4.76 -11.92 -12.83
CA ASP A 104 -4.09 -11.16 -11.78
C ASP A 104 -2.94 -10.34 -12.36
N GLN A 105 -2.66 -9.19 -11.74
CA GLN A 105 -1.61 -8.30 -12.18
C GLN A 105 -1.04 -7.47 -11.02
N ILE A 106 0.26 -7.52 -10.81
CA ILE A 106 0.94 -6.59 -9.90
C ILE A 106 0.96 -5.21 -10.55
N ILE A 107 0.41 -4.23 -9.87
CA ILE A 107 0.34 -2.85 -10.35
C ILE A 107 1.36 -1.97 -9.65
N PHE A 108 1.48 -2.08 -8.31
CA PHE A 108 2.34 -1.27 -7.47
C PHE A 108 3.04 -2.12 -6.41
N ASN A 109 4.09 -1.53 -5.83
CA ASN A 109 4.71 -2.03 -4.61
C ASN A 109 4.97 -0.87 -3.65
N THR A 110 4.98 -1.15 -2.35
CA THR A 110 5.45 -0.21 -1.33
C THR A 110 6.10 -1.01 -0.19
N PRO A 111 7.27 -0.59 0.33
CA PRO A 111 7.87 -1.27 1.46
C PRO A 111 7.15 -0.89 2.76
N ILE A 112 7.22 -1.76 3.76
CA ILE A 112 6.94 -1.39 5.14
C ILE A 112 8.08 -0.51 5.65
N VAL A 113 7.71 0.58 6.31
CA VAL A 113 8.63 1.51 6.97
C VAL A 113 8.18 1.75 8.41
N LEU A 114 9.07 2.33 9.22
CA LEU A 114 8.76 2.84 10.55
C LEU A 114 8.72 4.36 10.49
N TYR A 115 7.67 4.95 11.02
CA TYR A 115 7.58 6.38 11.26
C TYR A 115 7.82 6.66 12.73
N THR A 116 8.62 7.66 13.02
CA THR A 116 8.96 8.07 14.36
C THR A 116 9.28 9.56 14.40
N HIS A 117 9.74 10.04 15.55
CA HIS A 117 10.13 11.42 15.79
C HIS A 117 11.66 11.57 15.85
N GLN A 118 12.16 12.76 15.51
CA GLN A 118 13.58 13.06 15.45
C GLN A 118 14.34 12.64 16.71
N SER A 119 13.81 12.97 17.91
CA SER A 119 14.46 12.62 19.18
C SER A 119 14.52 11.11 19.43
N ILE A 120 13.53 10.35 18.98
CA ILE A 120 13.51 8.88 19.09
C ILE A 120 14.53 8.28 18.13
N LYS A 121 14.60 8.76 16.89
CA LYS A 121 15.59 8.34 15.91
C LYS A 121 17.01 8.58 16.44
N GLU A 122 17.28 9.74 17.03
CA GLU A 122 18.58 10.07 17.64
C GLU A 122 18.92 9.13 18.79
N ALA A 123 17.96 8.86 19.69
CA ALA A 123 18.16 7.90 20.78
C ALA A 123 18.49 6.49 20.26
N PHE A 124 17.82 6.00 19.21
CA PHE A 124 18.17 4.73 18.59
C PHE A 124 19.52 4.76 17.87
N GLN A 125 19.95 5.88 17.30
CA GLN A 125 21.29 6.03 16.75
C GLN A 125 22.36 5.91 17.84
N GLU A 126 22.16 6.51 19.01
CA GLU A 126 23.06 6.38 20.17
C GLU A 126 23.16 4.93 20.67
N GLN A 127 22.07 4.15 20.58
CA GLN A 127 22.06 2.72 20.89
C GLN A 127 22.64 1.86 19.74
N GLY A 128 22.98 2.47 18.61
CA GLY A 128 23.44 1.77 17.40
C GLY A 128 22.37 0.87 16.78
N ALA A 129 21.09 1.12 17.05
CA ALA A 129 19.96 0.42 16.45
C ALA A 129 19.52 1.09 15.15
N VAL A 130 19.77 2.39 14.97
CA VAL A 130 19.55 3.11 13.70
C VAL A 130 20.90 3.50 13.12
N THR A 131 21.05 3.29 11.81
CA THR A 131 22.18 3.76 11.00
C THR A 131 21.69 4.69 9.90
N GLU A 132 22.59 5.54 9.42
CA GLU A 132 22.31 6.44 8.31
C GLU A 132 23.25 6.12 7.13
N GLU A 133 22.69 5.97 5.95
CA GLU A 133 23.44 5.76 4.72
C GLU A 133 22.89 6.71 3.64
N ASN A 134 23.70 7.67 3.17
CA ASN A 134 23.31 8.65 2.14
C ASN A 134 22.04 9.46 2.46
N GLY A 135 21.82 9.80 3.73
CA GLY A 135 20.64 10.55 4.17
C GLY A 135 19.39 9.67 4.40
N VAL A 136 19.50 8.36 4.25
CA VAL A 136 18.43 7.38 4.50
C VAL A 136 18.70 6.67 5.82
N PHE A 137 17.67 6.53 6.65
CA PHE A 137 17.76 5.87 7.95
C PHE A 137 17.31 4.41 7.88
N TYR A 138 18.08 3.54 8.57
CA TYR A 138 17.84 2.10 8.60
C TYR A 138 17.78 1.59 10.03
N MET A 139 16.70 0.89 10.39
CA MET A 139 16.52 0.24 11.69
C MET A 139 17.02 -1.19 11.64
N ASP A 140 17.93 -1.56 12.52
CA ASP A 140 18.28 -2.95 12.81
C ASP A 140 17.11 -3.61 13.56
N MET A 141 16.32 -4.39 12.84
CA MET A 141 15.09 -5.00 13.37
C MET A 141 15.38 -6.04 14.45
N GLU A 142 16.53 -6.72 14.39
CA GLU A 142 16.91 -7.68 15.43
C GLU A 142 17.15 -6.96 16.76
N LYS A 143 17.86 -5.84 16.74
CA LYS A 143 18.06 -5.01 17.95
C LYS A 143 16.76 -4.43 18.48
N LEU A 144 15.89 -3.94 17.58
CA LEU A 144 14.60 -3.41 17.99
C LEU A 144 13.75 -4.49 18.68
N VAL A 145 13.65 -5.68 18.10
CA VAL A 145 12.92 -6.81 18.68
C VAL A 145 13.55 -7.23 20.02
N GLN A 146 14.89 -7.27 20.13
CA GLN A 146 15.57 -7.54 21.40
C GLN A 146 15.22 -6.52 22.49
N MET A 147 15.18 -5.21 22.16
CA MET A 147 14.76 -4.17 23.11
C MET A 147 13.30 -4.34 23.53
N ILE A 148 12.41 -4.64 22.61
CA ILE A 148 10.99 -4.90 22.90
C ILE A 148 10.87 -6.11 23.83
N MET A 149 11.53 -7.23 23.53
CA MET A 149 11.46 -8.45 24.32
C MET A 149 12.09 -8.28 25.71
N ALA A 150 13.11 -7.44 25.84
CA ALA A 150 13.76 -7.11 27.12
C ALA A 150 12.95 -6.12 27.98
N ASP A 151 11.76 -5.70 27.56
CA ASP A 151 10.96 -4.67 28.26
C ASP A 151 11.66 -3.32 28.43
N THR A 152 12.59 -2.97 27.54
CA THR A 152 13.33 -1.71 27.57
C THR A 152 12.37 -0.52 27.60
N GLN A 153 12.56 0.40 28.54
CA GLN A 153 11.75 1.60 28.66
C GLN A 153 12.31 2.70 27.74
N TRP A 154 11.47 3.62 27.31
CA TRP A 154 11.94 4.82 26.60
C TRP A 154 12.99 5.60 27.42
N ALA A 155 12.81 5.64 28.75
CA ALA A 155 13.76 6.26 29.66
C ALA A 155 15.14 5.60 29.67
N ASP A 156 15.22 4.29 29.40
CA ASP A 156 16.51 3.54 29.40
C ASP A 156 17.41 3.92 28.23
N ILE A 157 16.81 4.49 27.17
CA ILE A 157 17.53 5.00 25.98
C ILE A 157 17.61 6.53 25.95
N GLY A 158 17.42 7.19 27.12
CA GLY A 158 17.58 8.63 27.26
C GLY A 158 16.31 9.48 27.04
N LEU A 159 15.16 8.86 26.77
CA LEU A 159 13.88 9.53 26.53
C LEU A 159 12.99 9.50 27.78
N GLY A 160 13.47 10.10 28.87
CA GLY A 160 12.80 10.07 30.19
C GLY A 160 11.45 10.81 30.25
N GLU A 161 11.11 11.62 29.27
CA GLU A 161 9.79 12.27 29.10
C GLU A 161 8.75 11.35 28.45
N LEU A 162 9.16 10.29 27.79
CA LEU A 162 8.24 9.29 27.23
C LEU A 162 7.93 8.23 28.27
N TYR A 163 6.66 7.95 28.44
CA TYR A 163 6.21 6.94 29.36
C TYR A 163 6.11 5.56 28.69
N GLY A 164 6.51 4.54 29.42
CA GLY A 164 6.30 3.14 29.03
C GLY A 164 7.50 2.52 28.30
N ARG A 165 7.25 1.38 27.70
CA ARG A 165 8.23 0.54 27.04
C ARG A 165 8.36 0.91 25.57
N ILE A 166 9.50 0.56 24.97
CA ILE A 166 9.67 0.62 23.53
C ILE A 166 8.68 -0.32 22.88
N SER A 167 7.89 0.22 21.97
CA SER A 167 6.92 -0.51 21.14
C SER A 167 6.77 0.17 19.78
N VAL A 168 6.32 -0.59 18.80
CA VAL A 168 5.91 -0.08 17.50
C VAL A 168 4.41 -0.29 17.37
N ASP A 169 3.66 0.79 17.33
CA ASP A 169 2.23 0.68 17.09
C ASP A 169 1.99 0.22 15.63
N THR A 170 1.04 -0.65 15.46
CA THR A 170 0.67 -1.21 14.15
C THR A 170 -0.83 -1.35 14.04
N THR A 171 -1.31 -1.63 12.84
CA THR A 171 -2.71 -1.99 12.63
C THR A 171 -2.97 -3.45 12.99
N ASP A 172 -4.24 -3.77 13.23
CA ASP A 172 -4.69 -5.14 13.47
C ASP A 172 -4.34 -6.04 12.26
N PRO A 173 -3.52 -7.07 12.44
CA PRO A 173 -3.06 -7.93 11.33
C PRO A 173 -4.19 -8.75 10.69
N VAL A 174 -5.31 -8.94 11.38
CA VAL A 174 -6.51 -9.61 10.83
C VAL A 174 -7.28 -8.67 9.89
N LYS A 175 -7.29 -7.37 10.19
CA LYS A 175 -8.14 -6.37 9.51
C LYS A 175 -7.40 -5.52 8.48
N SER A 176 -6.09 -5.36 8.64
CA SER A 176 -5.30 -4.45 7.82
C SER A 176 -4.05 -5.12 7.27
N ASN A 177 -3.79 -4.90 5.98
CA ASN A 177 -2.61 -5.46 5.34
C ASN A 177 -1.29 -4.91 5.90
N SER A 178 -1.21 -3.64 6.34
CA SER A 178 0.01 -3.12 6.97
C SER A 178 0.37 -3.87 8.26
N GLY A 179 -0.62 -4.20 9.09
CA GLY A 179 -0.43 -5.04 10.26
C GLY A 179 -0.03 -6.47 9.90
N ASN A 180 -0.65 -7.01 8.87
CA ASN A 180 -0.30 -8.33 8.32
C ASN A 180 1.15 -8.38 7.83
N MET A 181 1.59 -7.38 7.06
CA MET A 181 2.97 -7.28 6.57
C MET A 181 3.97 -7.04 7.71
N PHE A 182 3.61 -6.23 8.70
CA PHE A 182 4.48 -6.01 9.86
C PHE A 182 4.59 -7.27 10.73
N ALA A 183 3.52 -8.04 10.89
CA ALA A 183 3.57 -9.35 11.55
C ALA A 183 4.48 -10.34 10.80
N ALA A 184 4.41 -10.37 9.47
CA ALA A 184 5.30 -11.18 8.64
C ALA A 184 6.77 -10.78 8.80
N LEU A 185 7.06 -9.46 8.86
CA LEU A 185 8.39 -8.94 9.11
C LEU A 185 8.92 -9.37 10.48
N LEU A 186 8.14 -9.16 11.55
CA LEU A 186 8.52 -9.55 12.90
C LEU A 186 8.75 -11.06 13.02
N ALA A 187 7.86 -11.86 12.43
CA ALA A 187 8.01 -13.32 12.39
C ALA A 187 9.31 -13.74 11.70
N SER A 188 9.68 -13.09 10.59
CA SER A 188 10.94 -13.36 9.89
C SER A 188 12.16 -12.95 10.72
N VAL A 189 12.11 -11.81 11.43
CA VAL A 189 13.18 -11.37 12.35
C VAL A 189 13.35 -12.39 13.49
N LEU A 190 12.26 -12.85 14.09
CA LEU A 190 12.27 -13.88 15.14
C LEU A 190 12.78 -15.24 14.63
N ASN A 191 12.63 -15.50 13.32
CA ASN A 191 13.17 -16.68 12.64
C ASN A 191 14.65 -16.50 12.18
N GLY A 192 15.37 -15.58 12.78
CA GLY A 192 16.78 -15.31 12.45
C GLY A 192 17.00 -14.60 11.11
N GLY A 193 16.02 -13.84 10.64
CA GLY A 193 16.06 -13.11 9.37
C GLY A 193 15.65 -13.95 8.14
N GLU A 194 15.23 -15.19 8.35
CA GLU A 194 14.77 -16.08 7.30
C GLU A 194 13.24 -16.08 7.21
N THR A 195 12.70 -16.25 6.00
CA THR A 195 11.25 -16.35 5.79
C THR A 195 10.65 -17.50 6.59
N VAL A 196 9.59 -17.22 7.32
CA VAL A 196 8.83 -18.23 8.06
C VAL A 196 8.03 -19.10 7.09
N ASN A 197 7.95 -20.40 7.39
CA ASN A 197 7.18 -21.40 6.65
C ASN A 197 6.41 -22.31 7.62
N GLU A 198 5.64 -23.26 7.11
CA GLU A 198 4.84 -24.19 7.92
C GLU A 198 5.63 -24.94 9.01
N GLN A 199 6.92 -25.22 8.76
CA GLN A 199 7.77 -25.92 9.73
C GLN A 199 8.30 -25.03 10.85
N THR A 200 8.47 -23.74 10.57
CA THR A 200 9.09 -22.77 11.51
C THR A 200 8.08 -21.84 12.19
N VAL A 201 6.87 -21.73 11.66
CA VAL A 201 5.85 -20.81 12.20
C VAL A 201 5.54 -21.07 13.68
N GLU A 202 5.38 -22.33 14.08
CA GLU A 202 5.07 -22.67 15.47
C GLU A 202 6.21 -22.31 16.44
N THR A 203 7.44 -22.15 15.95
CA THR A 203 8.59 -21.77 16.76
C THR A 203 8.58 -20.27 17.10
N VAL A 204 8.13 -19.43 16.17
CA VAL A 204 8.13 -17.95 16.34
C VAL A 204 6.83 -17.42 16.94
N LEU A 205 5.72 -18.14 16.83
CA LEU A 205 4.41 -17.71 17.33
C LEU A 205 4.38 -17.29 18.80
N PRO A 206 5.02 -17.99 19.75
CA PRO A 206 5.01 -17.59 21.16
C PRO A 206 5.57 -16.18 21.39
N GLU A 207 6.73 -15.86 20.80
CA GLU A 207 7.37 -14.54 20.93
C GLU A 207 6.59 -13.47 20.16
N LEU A 208 6.10 -13.79 18.98
CA LEU A 208 5.27 -12.89 18.17
C LEU A 208 3.99 -12.51 18.93
N LYS A 209 3.29 -13.47 19.53
CA LYS A 209 2.12 -13.23 20.39
C LYS A 209 2.45 -12.40 21.60
N GLU A 210 3.62 -12.60 22.21
CA GLU A 210 4.08 -11.80 23.32
C GLU A 210 4.25 -10.34 22.91
N ILE A 211 4.87 -10.04 21.75
CA ILE A 211 5.00 -8.68 21.21
C ILE A 211 3.62 -8.06 21.03
N TYR A 212 2.73 -8.74 20.34
CA TYR A 212 1.38 -8.22 20.04
C TYR A 212 0.50 -8.05 21.28
N SER A 213 0.64 -8.92 22.29
CA SER A 213 -0.09 -8.81 23.57
C SER A 213 0.25 -7.54 24.37
N ARG A 214 1.37 -6.90 24.06
CA ARG A 214 1.82 -5.65 24.69
C ARG A 214 1.33 -4.40 24.00
N LEU A 215 0.84 -4.55 22.75
CA LEU A 215 0.18 -3.49 22.03
C LEU A 215 -1.23 -3.30 22.59
N GLY A 216 -1.67 -2.07 22.68
CA GLY A 216 -3.05 -1.75 23.09
C GLY A 216 -4.05 -1.98 21.97
N TYR A 217 -5.00 -1.06 21.86
CA TYR A 217 -5.91 -1.05 20.71
C TYR A 217 -5.15 -0.81 19.42
N MET A 218 -5.40 -1.66 18.44
CA MET A 218 -4.83 -1.54 17.09
C MET A 218 -5.88 -1.01 16.13
N GLU A 219 -5.48 -0.03 15.32
CA GLU A 219 -6.34 0.51 14.26
C GLU A 219 -6.58 -0.53 13.17
N THR A 220 -7.70 -0.40 12.48
CA THR A 220 -8.08 -1.32 11.38
C THR A 220 -7.67 -0.81 10.00
N SER A 221 -7.06 0.37 9.94
CA SER A 221 -6.64 1.02 8.70
C SER A 221 -5.27 1.66 8.85
N SER A 222 -4.39 1.44 7.84
CA SER A 222 -3.09 2.10 7.77
C SER A 222 -3.19 3.63 7.63
N SER A 223 -4.24 4.13 6.98
CA SER A 223 -4.49 5.57 6.88
C SER A 223 -4.83 6.17 8.24
N ASP A 224 -5.65 5.47 9.05
CA ASP A 224 -6.07 5.98 10.35
C ASP A 224 -4.90 6.07 11.35
N ILE A 225 -4.04 5.06 11.41
CA ILE A 225 -2.87 5.08 12.30
C ILE A 225 -1.85 6.14 11.87
N PHE A 226 -1.66 6.33 10.57
CA PHE A 226 -0.77 7.36 10.03
C PHE A 226 -1.31 8.77 10.33
N ASP A 227 -2.59 8.99 10.13
CA ASP A 227 -3.28 10.24 10.48
C ASP A 227 -3.16 10.56 11.98
N GLN A 228 -3.30 9.55 12.84
CA GLN A 228 -3.10 9.72 14.28
C GLN A 228 -1.64 10.06 14.61
N PHE A 229 -0.68 9.41 13.97
CA PHE A 229 0.73 9.71 14.15
C PHE A 229 1.04 11.18 13.83
N LEU A 230 0.55 11.69 12.70
CA LEU A 230 0.74 13.10 12.31
C LEU A 230 0.10 14.10 13.27
N LYS A 231 -1.04 13.73 13.90
CA LYS A 231 -1.86 14.66 14.71
C LYS A 231 -1.61 14.61 16.21
N MET A 232 -1.24 13.42 16.74
CA MET A 232 -1.21 13.22 18.20
C MET A 232 0.17 13.43 18.82
N GLY A 233 1.23 13.42 17.99
CA GLY A 233 2.61 13.67 18.41
C GLY A 233 3.24 12.56 19.22
N ILE A 234 4.52 12.76 19.59
CA ILE A 234 5.43 11.80 20.15
C ILE A 234 4.93 11.07 21.42
N GLY A 235 4.20 11.76 22.28
CA GLY A 235 3.72 11.22 23.55
C GLY A 235 2.63 10.15 23.41
N ALA A 236 1.85 10.22 22.31
CA ALA A 236 0.75 9.31 22.04
C ALA A 236 1.10 8.25 20.99
N LYS A 237 1.93 8.60 20.02
CA LYS A 237 2.37 7.75 18.92
C LYS A 237 3.88 7.88 18.70
N PRO A 238 4.70 7.31 19.61
CA PRO A 238 6.17 7.42 19.52
C PRO A 238 6.74 6.83 18.23
N MET A 239 6.22 5.67 17.82
CA MET A 239 6.65 4.96 16.63
C MET A 239 5.51 4.11 16.08
N ILE A 240 5.32 4.14 14.77
CA ILE A 240 4.34 3.31 14.08
C ILE A 240 4.96 2.57 12.89
N ALA A 241 4.38 1.44 12.51
CA ALA A 241 4.64 0.79 11.24
C ALA A 241 3.62 1.25 10.18
N GLY A 242 4.10 1.55 8.99
CA GLY A 242 3.27 2.01 7.87
C GLY A 242 3.89 1.72 6.51
N TYR A 243 3.33 2.31 5.48
CA TYR A 243 3.84 2.21 4.11
C TYR A 243 4.66 3.42 3.73
N GLU A 244 5.75 3.24 2.99
CA GLU A 244 6.53 4.35 2.43
C GLU A 244 5.65 5.35 1.66
N SER A 245 4.70 4.85 0.90
CA SER A 245 3.80 5.68 0.09
C SER A 245 3.02 6.73 0.89
N GLN A 246 2.74 6.50 2.16
CA GLN A 246 1.91 7.40 2.97
C GLN A 246 2.55 8.77 3.18
N ILE A 247 3.82 8.84 3.58
CA ILE A 247 4.52 10.12 3.77
C ILE A 247 4.80 10.79 2.43
N LEU A 248 5.06 10.02 1.36
CA LEU A 248 5.29 10.57 0.02
C LEU A 248 4.02 11.22 -0.53
N GLU A 249 2.88 10.55 -0.41
CA GLU A 249 1.58 11.10 -0.78
C GLU A 249 1.23 12.33 0.06
N PHE A 250 1.42 12.26 1.39
CA PHE A 250 1.15 13.37 2.28
C PHE A 250 1.99 14.60 1.91
N ALA A 251 3.29 14.44 1.68
CA ALA A 251 4.19 15.53 1.29
C ALA A 251 3.85 16.13 -0.08
N ALA A 252 3.41 15.30 -1.03
CA ALA A 252 3.03 15.75 -2.36
C ALA A 252 1.69 16.51 -2.36
N GLN A 253 0.72 16.04 -1.58
CA GLN A 253 -0.63 16.61 -1.55
C GLN A 253 -0.78 17.75 -0.55
N ASN A 254 0.01 17.78 0.53
CA ASN A 254 -0.06 18.76 1.62
C ASN A 254 1.30 19.38 1.93
N PRO A 255 1.95 20.03 0.95
CA PRO A 255 3.34 20.51 1.09
C PRO A 255 3.54 21.52 2.23
N GLU A 256 2.55 22.37 2.50
CA GLU A 256 2.62 23.35 3.58
C GLU A 256 2.56 22.69 4.97
N ASP A 257 1.74 21.66 5.13
CA ASP A 257 1.65 20.90 6.38
C ASP A 257 2.89 20.02 6.57
N TYR A 258 3.37 19.40 5.48
CA TYR A 258 4.61 18.63 5.53
C TYR A 258 5.81 19.50 5.92
N ASP A 259 5.94 20.70 5.38
CA ASP A 259 6.99 21.65 5.72
C ASP A 259 7.03 22.01 7.21
N GLN A 260 5.89 21.94 7.91
CA GLN A 260 5.81 22.18 9.36
C GLN A 260 6.25 20.95 10.18
N LEU A 261 6.12 19.73 9.62
CA LEU A 261 6.33 18.49 10.33
C LEU A 261 7.68 17.80 10.00
N LYS A 262 8.26 18.10 8.84
CA LYS A 262 9.46 17.40 8.30
C LYS A 262 10.70 17.48 9.19
N GLU A 263 10.80 18.45 10.09
CA GLU A 263 11.91 18.55 11.04
C GLU A 263 11.76 17.62 12.25
N ASP A 264 10.55 17.14 12.51
CA ASP A 264 10.24 16.24 13.62
C ASP A 264 9.97 14.80 13.18
N ILE A 265 9.25 14.64 12.06
CA ILE A 265 8.85 13.31 11.59
C ILE A 265 9.97 12.68 10.77
N VAL A 266 10.31 11.43 11.09
CA VAL A 266 11.35 10.67 10.41
C VAL A 266 10.80 9.33 9.91
N MET A 267 11.10 9.02 8.66
CA MET A 267 10.87 7.71 8.06
C MET A 267 12.15 6.87 8.18
N ILE A 268 12.02 5.64 8.66
CA ILE A 268 13.14 4.71 8.85
C ILE A 268 12.80 3.39 8.15
N TYR A 269 13.70 2.87 7.33
CA TYR A 269 13.54 1.56 6.71
C TYR A 269 13.96 0.44 7.66
N PRO A 270 13.08 -0.51 7.96
CA PRO A 270 13.47 -1.74 8.64
C PRO A 270 14.54 -2.52 7.86
N THR A 271 15.45 -3.14 8.56
CA THR A 271 16.45 -4.02 7.97
C THR A 271 16.45 -5.36 8.71
N PRO A 272 15.92 -6.44 8.08
CA PRO A 272 15.26 -6.46 6.77
C PRO A 272 13.88 -5.77 6.75
N THR A 273 13.34 -5.54 5.56
CA THR A 273 11.93 -5.13 5.36
C THR A 273 11.17 -6.13 4.50
N VAL A 274 9.88 -5.88 4.32
CA VAL A 274 8.98 -6.63 3.42
C VAL A 274 8.32 -5.70 2.41
N TRP A 275 8.01 -6.21 1.23
CA TRP A 275 7.20 -5.52 0.24
C TRP A 275 5.72 -5.80 0.44
N SER A 276 4.92 -4.77 0.47
CA SER A 276 3.49 -4.85 0.20
C SER A 276 3.28 -4.76 -1.31
N THR A 277 2.84 -5.87 -1.89
CA THR A 277 2.62 -5.99 -3.34
C THR A 277 1.15 -5.81 -3.65
N HIS A 278 0.81 -4.77 -4.40
CA HIS A 278 -0.56 -4.43 -4.76
C HIS A 278 -0.96 -5.20 -6.02
N VAL A 279 -1.77 -6.22 -5.84
CA VAL A 279 -2.22 -7.12 -6.90
C VAL A 279 -3.65 -6.79 -7.30
N TYR A 280 -3.85 -6.44 -8.54
CA TYR A 280 -5.18 -6.30 -9.12
C TYR A 280 -5.67 -7.66 -9.58
N ILE A 281 -6.82 -8.09 -9.10
CA ILE A 281 -7.48 -9.37 -9.41
C ILE A 281 -8.73 -9.04 -10.22
N ALA A 282 -8.73 -9.40 -11.50
CA ALA A 282 -9.90 -9.26 -12.37
C ALA A 282 -10.84 -10.47 -12.15
N LEU A 283 -12.09 -10.19 -11.83
CA LEU A 283 -13.11 -11.19 -11.59
C LEU A 283 -13.83 -11.60 -12.87
N ASP A 284 -13.81 -10.74 -13.90
CA ASP A 284 -14.42 -10.96 -15.20
C ASP A 284 -13.63 -10.31 -16.35
N ASP A 285 -14.17 -10.39 -17.57
CA ASP A 285 -13.52 -9.79 -18.75
C ASP A 285 -13.54 -8.25 -18.76
N GLN A 286 -14.46 -7.60 -18.04
CA GLN A 286 -14.47 -6.14 -17.90
C GLN A 286 -13.35 -5.70 -16.94
N GLY A 287 -13.15 -6.43 -15.84
CA GLY A 287 -12.10 -6.20 -14.88
C GLY A 287 -10.69 -6.20 -15.49
N LYS A 288 -10.43 -7.04 -16.53
CA LYS A 288 -9.13 -7.03 -17.24
C LYS A 288 -8.76 -5.67 -17.82
N ASN A 289 -9.74 -4.91 -18.28
CA ASN A 289 -9.47 -3.58 -18.83
C ASN A 289 -8.98 -2.62 -17.75
N GLY A 290 -9.41 -2.81 -16.50
CA GLY A 290 -8.95 -2.05 -15.35
C GLY A 290 -7.46 -2.27 -15.08
N ALA A 291 -6.99 -3.53 -15.11
CA ALA A 291 -5.57 -3.85 -14.97
C ALA A 291 -4.72 -3.16 -16.05
N ALA A 292 -5.15 -3.24 -17.31
CA ALA A 292 -4.46 -2.61 -18.44
C ALA A 292 -4.42 -1.08 -18.31
N ALA A 293 -5.51 -0.47 -17.84
CA ALA A 293 -5.59 0.97 -17.64
C ALA A 293 -4.69 1.46 -16.48
N LEU A 294 -4.56 0.69 -15.41
CA LEU A 294 -3.69 1.01 -14.28
C LEU A 294 -2.19 0.85 -14.62
N LEU A 295 -1.85 0.09 -15.65
CA LEU A 295 -0.49 -0.04 -16.19
C LEU A 295 -0.12 1.04 -17.23
N ASP A 296 -1.00 1.99 -17.53
CA ASP A 296 -0.68 3.14 -18.39
C ASP A 296 0.52 3.91 -17.84
N GLU A 297 1.46 4.29 -18.71
CA GLU A 297 2.71 4.95 -18.31
C GLU A 297 2.46 6.26 -17.53
N GLU A 298 1.43 7.03 -17.88
CA GLU A 298 1.10 8.27 -17.17
C GLU A 298 0.45 7.98 -15.80
N VAL A 299 -0.41 6.95 -15.71
CA VAL A 299 -0.97 6.49 -14.43
C VAL A 299 0.15 5.99 -13.51
N GLN A 300 1.07 5.18 -14.03
CA GLN A 300 2.22 4.67 -13.27
C GLN A 300 3.15 5.82 -12.82
N ARG A 301 3.37 6.82 -13.66
CA ARG A 301 4.14 8.00 -13.31
C ARG A 301 3.48 8.79 -12.18
N LEU A 302 2.18 9.08 -12.28
CA LEU A 302 1.42 9.79 -11.25
C LEU A 302 1.35 8.99 -9.95
N ALA A 303 1.20 7.66 -10.03
CA ALA A 303 1.21 6.78 -8.87
C ALA A 303 2.53 6.89 -8.06
N TRP A 304 3.67 7.05 -8.74
CA TRP A 304 4.95 7.30 -8.08
C TRP A 304 5.10 8.76 -7.62
N GLU A 305 4.90 9.72 -8.53
CA GLU A 305 5.21 11.13 -8.28
C GLU A 305 4.30 11.77 -7.21
N LYS A 306 3.02 11.39 -7.16
CA LYS A 306 2.04 12.01 -6.27
C LYS A 306 1.59 11.11 -5.12
N HIS A 307 1.71 9.79 -5.27
CA HIS A 307 1.15 8.83 -4.32
C HIS A 307 2.19 7.87 -3.75
N GLY A 308 3.47 7.99 -4.16
CA GLY A 308 4.58 7.26 -3.58
C GLY A 308 4.57 5.75 -3.82
N PHE A 309 3.76 5.25 -4.75
CA PHE A 309 3.76 3.84 -5.11
C PHE A 309 4.91 3.50 -6.05
N ARG A 310 5.77 2.57 -5.68
CA ARG A 310 6.83 2.08 -6.54
C ARG A 310 6.25 1.21 -7.64
N THR A 311 6.38 1.66 -8.86
CA THR A 311 5.91 0.97 -10.07
C THR A 311 7.05 0.19 -10.73
N SER A 312 6.77 -0.63 -11.73
CA SER A 312 7.80 -1.35 -12.49
C SER A 312 8.80 -0.42 -13.19
N ASN A 313 8.43 0.84 -13.38
CA ASN A 313 9.23 1.86 -14.08
C ASN A 313 9.85 2.89 -13.13
N TYR A 314 9.73 2.74 -11.81
CA TYR A 314 10.16 3.76 -10.85
C TYR A 314 11.65 4.09 -10.95
N GLU A 315 12.51 3.15 -11.35
CA GLU A 315 13.95 3.36 -11.54
C GLU A 315 14.28 4.31 -12.72
N THR A 316 13.38 4.35 -13.72
CA THR A 316 13.54 5.22 -14.90
C THR A 316 12.83 6.56 -14.74
N LEU A 317 11.91 6.65 -13.77
CA LEU A 317 11.23 7.89 -13.41
C LEU A 317 12.17 8.69 -12.51
N GLU A 318 12.91 9.63 -13.11
CA GLU A 318 13.77 10.54 -12.36
C GLU A 318 12.99 11.17 -11.22
N LYS A 319 13.36 10.82 -9.98
CA LYS A 319 13.08 11.53 -8.72
C LYS A 319 11.71 12.26 -8.67
N GLY A 320 10.61 11.53 -8.88
CA GLY A 320 9.26 12.07 -8.74
C GLY A 320 8.85 12.24 -7.26
N GLY A 321 7.96 11.43 -6.73
CA GLY A 321 7.37 11.57 -5.40
C GLY A 321 8.33 11.66 -4.20
N GLY A 322 9.58 11.23 -4.37
CA GLY A 322 10.62 11.36 -3.36
C GLY A 322 11.32 12.72 -3.25
N GLN A 323 11.01 13.70 -4.11
CA GLN A 323 11.73 14.99 -4.07
C GLN A 323 11.41 15.83 -2.84
N ALA A 324 10.21 15.69 -2.28
CA ALA A 324 9.80 16.43 -1.08
C ALA A 324 10.32 15.77 0.21
N VAL A 325 10.50 14.44 0.21
CA VAL A 325 10.97 13.65 1.35
C VAL A 325 12.42 13.24 1.10
N ALA A 326 13.32 13.70 1.96
CA ALA A 326 14.77 13.53 1.77
C ALA A 326 15.24 12.08 2.03
N GLU A 327 14.54 11.34 2.89
CA GLU A 327 14.94 10.03 3.39
C GLU A 327 14.52 8.85 2.52
N VAL A 328 14.10 9.07 1.27
CA VAL A 328 13.65 8.00 0.38
C VAL A 328 14.82 7.18 -0.15
N ALA A 329 14.80 5.88 0.15
CA ALA A 329 15.80 4.94 -0.38
C ALA A 329 15.64 4.78 -1.89
N GLY A 330 16.73 4.94 -2.65
CA GLY A 330 16.74 4.63 -4.08
C GLY A 330 16.50 3.14 -4.30
N ASP A 331 17.32 2.30 -3.66
CA ASP A 331 17.23 0.84 -3.73
C ASP A 331 16.93 0.26 -2.35
N ILE A 332 16.03 -0.71 -2.29
CA ILE A 332 15.71 -1.47 -1.10
C ILE A 332 16.29 -2.88 -1.25
N THR A 333 17.47 -3.09 -0.70
CA THR A 333 18.26 -4.30 -0.95
C THR A 333 18.10 -5.40 0.08
N ARG A 334 17.68 -5.07 1.31
CA ARG A 334 17.49 -6.02 2.40
C ARG A 334 16.01 -6.32 2.59
N VAL A 335 15.49 -7.19 1.75
CA VAL A 335 14.08 -7.60 1.74
C VAL A 335 13.99 -9.08 2.09
N VAL A 336 13.04 -9.45 2.95
CA VAL A 336 12.63 -10.83 3.15
C VAL A 336 11.30 -11.08 2.44
N PRO A 337 11.13 -12.23 1.79
CA PRO A 337 9.84 -12.61 1.26
C PRO A 337 8.78 -12.73 2.35
N VAL A 338 7.55 -12.38 2.02
CA VAL A 338 6.40 -12.66 2.89
C VAL A 338 6.23 -14.17 3.00
N PRO A 339 5.90 -14.73 4.18
CA PRO A 339 5.59 -16.14 4.33
C PRO A 339 4.52 -16.62 3.33
N ASP A 340 4.58 -17.87 2.95
CA ASP A 340 3.54 -18.48 2.12
C ASP A 340 2.16 -18.42 2.80
N TYR A 341 1.10 -18.64 2.01
CA TYR A 341 -0.27 -18.50 2.52
C TYR A 341 -0.56 -19.38 3.75
N PRO A 342 -0.17 -20.67 3.83
CA PRO A 342 -0.39 -21.47 5.02
C PRO A 342 0.27 -20.90 6.27
N ALA A 343 1.52 -20.48 6.20
CA ALA A 343 2.25 -19.88 7.32
C ALA A 343 1.65 -18.51 7.70
N MET A 344 1.34 -17.66 6.72
CA MET A 344 0.69 -16.36 6.98
C MET A 344 -0.68 -16.52 7.61
N LYS A 345 -1.50 -17.45 7.13
CA LYS A 345 -2.80 -17.79 7.71
C LYS A 345 -2.65 -18.17 9.19
N ARG A 346 -1.67 -19.03 9.49
CA ARG A 346 -1.40 -19.46 10.85
C ARG A 346 -0.98 -18.29 11.77
N ILE A 347 -0.17 -17.37 11.27
CA ILE A 347 0.21 -16.14 11.99
C ILE A 347 -1.03 -15.29 12.29
N ILE A 348 -1.85 -15.03 11.28
CA ILE A 348 -3.04 -14.17 11.41
C ILE A 348 -4.09 -14.76 12.36
N GLU A 349 -4.32 -16.07 12.32
CA GLU A 349 -5.29 -16.76 13.20
C GLU A 349 -4.90 -16.73 14.69
N GLU A 350 -3.61 -16.48 14.99
CA GLU A 350 -3.09 -16.52 16.35
C GLU A 350 -2.88 -15.12 16.97
N LEU A 351 -2.90 -14.06 16.16
CA LEU A 351 -2.77 -12.67 16.60
C LEU A 351 -4.13 -11.99 16.75
#